data_d18f79a1b64be8858729d1daad49096c
#
_entry.id   d18f79a1b64be8858729d1daad49096c
#
_cell.length_a   1.000
_cell.length_b   1.000
_cell.length_c   1.000
_cell.angle_alpha   90.00
_cell.angle_beta   90.00
_cell.angle_gamma   90.00
#
_symmetry.space_group_name_H-M   'P 1'
#
loop_
_entity.id
_entity.type
_entity.pdbx_description
1 polymer ?
#
loop_
_entity_poly.entity_id
_entity_poly.type
_entity_poly.pdbx_seq_one_letter_code
_entity_poly.pdbx_strand_id
1 'polypeptide(L)'
;MRILRLFISVACIISVIASCNQTPVKEAVTSVQSTPEEKITATVYNSGFEHAHDTYNGISTASDGKVYYVLCSQLMDVAGQMYSFDPKTGTIEHLGDLTEICGEKDMKVVAQGKSHVNFVEMDGKLYFATHLGYYSIIDGMEKTGVPSGDYKAYRGGHLLSYDMKTKKFEDLGIGPNREGIITMNMDPDRGLIYGLSWPTGILFRYDVATKKMDDLGPFTGKGEDGPGEEFRVVCRSIVINPDDGSVFLTNAGGQIKCLKHGANSVETVEGEDMRKDYFGTYDIFTSGSMAYNWRQVFWHGPDKKVYGVHGNSGYLFSFDPSAPRIDVLERLTSIPSKLTGMGDQFSYGYLGFKLGPDGRTIYYLTGGPIYVDGKRVKGAESTAKGEAKGLEDLHLITYDIPTGRYLDHGAVFYPDGQRPLYVNSIAIGDDGTVYTLARITENGKTRTDLISFPGPFKR
;
A
#
# COMPACT_ATOMS: atom_id res chain seq x y z
N MET A 1 -64.89 -18.12 -59.12
CA MET A 1 -64.77 -19.42 -58.46
C MET A 1 -63.48 -20.08 -58.87
N ARG A 2 -62.45 -19.97 -58.12
CA ARG A 2 -61.25 -20.83 -58.02
C ARG A 2 -60.37 -20.31 -56.91
N ILE A 3 -60.25 -21.12 -55.85
CA ILE A 3 -59.53 -20.86 -54.64
C ILE A 3 -58.05 -21.20 -54.96
N LEU A 4 -57.16 -20.25 -54.73
CA LEU A 4 -55.70 -20.44 -54.83
C LEU A 4 -55.13 -20.54 -53.41
N ARG A 5 -54.63 -21.73 -53.03
CA ARG A 5 -53.95 -21.98 -51.77
C ARG A 5 -52.49 -21.54 -51.88
N LEU A 6 -52.10 -20.60 -51.02
CA LEU A 6 -50.74 -20.20 -50.86
C LEU A 6 -50.06 -21.04 -49.82
N PHE A 7 -49.02 -21.80 -50.18
CA PHE A 7 -48.14 -22.49 -49.22
C PHE A 7 -47.09 -21.51 -48.74
N ILE A 8 -47.03 -21.26 -47.42
CA ILE A 8 -45.96 -20.53 -46.79
C ILE A 8 -44.98 -21.55 -46.24
N SER A 9 -43.76 -21.61 -46.84
CA SER A 9 -42.65 -22.38 -46.28
C SER A 9 -41.98 -21.60 -45.18
N VAL A 10 -42.03 -22.11 -43.97
CA VAL A 10 -41.29 -21.58 -42.83
C VAL A 10 -39.88 -22.15 -42.88
N ALA A 11 -38.89 -21.33 -43.19
CA ALA A 11 -37.48 -21.70 -43.06
C ALA A 11 -37.06 -21.46 -41.59
N CYS A 12 -36.78 -22.54 -40.86
CA CYS A 12 -36.16 -22.50 -39.55
C CYS A 12 -34.69 -22.08 -39.71
N ILE A 13 -34.36 -20.87 -39.33
CA ILE A 13 -33.00 -20.45 -39.14
C ILE A 13 -32.57 -20.94 -37.74
N ILE A 14 -31.72 -21.97 -37.70
CA ILE A 14 -31.05 -22.40 -36.48
C ILE A 14 -29.88 -21.46 -36.24
N SER A 15 -30.07 -20.50 -35.33
CA SER A 15 -28.96 -19.68 -34.79
C SER A 15 -28.17 -20.55 -33.82
N VAL A 16 -26.97 -20.95 -34.22
CA VAL A 16 -25.99 -21.56 -33.31
C VAL A 16 -25.46 -20.46 -32.42
N ILE A 17 -25.97 -20.37 -31.19
CA ILE A 17 -25.40 -19.57 -30.12
C ILE A 17 -24.16 -20.32 -29.66
N ALA A 18 -22.97 -19.83 -30.03
CA ALA A 18 -21.72 -20.27 -29.42
C ALA A 18 -21.71 -19.78 -27.98
N SER A 19 -22.12 -20.64 -27.06
CA SER A 19 -21.96 -20.41 -25.63
C SER A 19 -20.49 -20.54 -25.30
N CYS A 20 -19.84 -19.40 -25.01
CA CYS A 20 -18.56 -19.41 -24.33
C CYS A 20 -18.78 -20.04 -22.95
N ASN A 21 -18.38 -21.30 -22.80
CA ASN A 21 -18.27 -21.96 -21.51
C ASN A 21 -17.13 -21.29 -20.72
N GLN A 22 -17.44 -20.22 -20.01
CA GLN A 22 -16.65 -19.84 -18.85
C GLN A 22 -16.95 -20.89 -17.78
N THR A 23 -15.96 -21.72 -17.50
CA THR A 23 -16.03 -22.66 -16.38
C THR A 23 -16.21 -21.83 -15.11
N PRO A 24 -17.29 -21.98 -14.35
CA PRO A 24 -17.41 -21.30 -13.08
C PRO A 24 -16.26 -21.78 -12.20
N VAL A 25 -15.43 -20.87 -11.71
CA VAL A 25 -14.51 -21.14 -10.62
C VAL A 25 -15.40 -21.71 -9.50
N LYS A 26 -15.30 -23.01 -9.25
CA LYS A 26 -15.89 -23.59 -8.07
C LYS A 26 -15.27 -22.84 -6.89
N GLU A 27 -16.04 -21.98 -6.23
CA GLU A 27 -15.75 -21.62 -4.86
C GLU A 27 -15.62 -22.94 -4.11
N ALA A 28 -14.38 -23.33 -3.86
CA ALA A 28 -14.11 -24.38 -2.89
C ALA A 28 -14.54 -23.77 -1.55
N VAL A 29 -15.78 -24.00 -1.17
CA VAL A 29 -16.23 -23.82 0.20
C VAL A 29 -15.44 -24.83 1.02
N THR A 30 -14.19 -24.51 1.27
CA THR A 30 -13.40 -25.14 2.31
C THR A 30 -14.18 -24.86 3.57
N SER A 31 -14.62 -25.92 4.24
CA SER A 31 -15.36 -25.86 5.49
C SER A 31 -14.72 -24.80 6.39
N VAL A 32 -15.44 -23.68 6.58
CA VAL A 32 -15.06 -22.65 7.53
C VAL A 32 -15.12 -23.28 8.89
N GLN A 33 -14.01 -23.83 9.36
CA GLN A 33 -13.88 -24.16 10.77
C GLN A 33 -13.86 -22.83 11.52
N SER A 34 -14.99 -22.50 12.13
CA SER A 34 -15.06 -21.48 13.15
C SER A 34 -14.25 -21.95 14.35
N THR A 35 -12.95 -21.66 14.35
CA THR A 35 -12.19 -21.63 15.61
C THR A 35 -12.78 -20.50 16.46
N PRO A 36 -12.89 -20.64 17.78
CA PRO A 36 -13.24 -19.54 18.67
C PRO A 36 -12.32 -18.35 18.31
N GLU A 37 -12.87 -17.14 18.15
CA GLU A 37 -12.09 -15.93 17.86
C GLU A 37 -11.04 -15.75 18.96
N GLU A 38 -9.85 -16.26 18.71
CA GLU A 38 -8.71 -16.04 19.58
C GLU A 38 -8.29 -14.59 19.37
N LYS A 39 -8.50 -13.75 20.38
CA LYS A 39 -8.11 -12.35 20.35
C LYS A 39 -6.60 -12.23 20.35
N ILE A 40 -6.05 -11.57 19.35
CA ILE A 40 -4.63 -11.25 19.31
C ILE A 40 -4.39 -10.00 20.16
N THR A 41 -3.53 -10.09 21.18
CA THR A 41 -3.18 -8.95 22.01
C THR A 41 -1.90 -8.30 21.48
N ALA A 42 -1.98 -7.00 21.16
CA ALA A 42 -0.85 -6.21 20.73
C ALA A 42 -0.08 -5.61 21.92
N THR A 43 1.25 -5.58 21.80
CA THR A 43 2.10 -4.76 22.67
C THR A 43 2.18 -3.36 22.09
N VAL A 44 1.97 -2.36 22.92
CA VAL A 44 2.02 -0.94 22.57
C VAL A 44 3.34 -0.34 23.03
N TYR A 45 3.99 0.42 22.16
CA TYR A 45 5.23 1.13 22.47
C TYR A 45 5.00 2.64 22.54
N ASN A 46 5.97 3.36 23.11
CA ASN A 46 5.92 4.81 23.20
C ASN A 46 7.26 5.40 22.75
N SER A 47 7.26 5.96 21.56
CA SER A 47 8.43 6.63 20.96
C SER A 47 8.62 8.07 21.45
N GLY A 48 7.67 8.61 22.21
CA GLY A 48 7.76 9.95 22.79
C GLY A 48 7.44 11.11 21.82
N PHE A 49 6.87 10.85 20.65
CA PHE A 49 6.50 11.88 19.69
C PHE A 49 5.02 12.24 19.78
N GLU A 50 4.72 13.35 20.46
CA GLU A 50 3.32 13.77 20.73
C GLU A 50 2.54 14.20 19.46
N HIS A 51 3.23 14.64 18.39
CA HIS A 51 2.61 15.10 17.15
C HIS A 51 2.46 13.98 16.10
N ALA A 52 2.70 12.72 16.51
CA ALA A 52 2.58 11.60 15.62
C ALA A 52 1.14 11.45 15.11
N HIS A 53 1.00 11.50 13.80
CA HIS A 53 -0.26 11.32 13.08
C HIS A 53 -0.18 10.06 12.20
N ASP A 54 -1.19 9.85 11.38
CA ASP A 54 -1.29 8.69 10.52
C ASP A 54 -0.04 8.49 9.66
N THR A 55 0.44 7.27 9.68
CA THR A 55 1.62 6.87 8.93
C THR A 55 1.23 5.93 7.80
N TYR A 56 2.11 5.84 6.82
CA TYR A 56 1.94 4.93 5.69
C TYR A 56 3.09 3.90 5.68
N ASN A 57 3.66 3.53 4.58
CA ASN A 57 4.65 2.47 4.44
C ASN A 57 6.00 2.68 5.18
N GLY A 58 6.20 3.78 5.87
CA GLY A 58 7.47 4.11 6.52
C GLY A 58 7.86 3.18 7.68
N ILE A 59 7.84 1.88 7.46
CA ILE A 59 8.31 0.85 8.41
C ILE A 59 8.92 -0.33 7.66
N SER A 60 10.06 -0.86 8.13
CA SER A 60 10.65 -2.10 7.65
C SER A 60 11.50 -2.76 8.74
N THR A 61 11.61 -4.08 8.69
CA THR A 61 12.69 -4.82 9.35
C THR A 61 13.95 -4.74 8.52
N ALA A 62 15.13 -4.77 9.15
CA ALA A 62 16.44 -4.75 8.49
C ALA A 62 17.31 -5.94 8.90
N SER A 63 18.40 -6.15 8.17
CA SER A 63 19.31 -7.28 8.38
C SER A 63 20.00 -7.31 9.75
N ASP A 64 20.03 -6.18 10.47
CA ASP A 64 20.52 -6.11 11.85
C ASP A 64 19.49 -6.61 12.89
N GLY A 65 18.31 -7.02 12.43
CA GLY A 65 17.22 -7.54 13.25
C GLY A 65 16.37 -6.45 13.92
N LYS A 66 16.60 -5.18 13.61
CA LYS A 66 15.80 -4.06 14.12
C LYS A 66 14.63 -3.72 13.19
N VAL A 67 13.67 -3.00 13.76
CA VAL A 67 12.57 -2.38 13.02
C VAL A 67 12.85 -0.89 12.90
N TYR A 68 12.90 -0.39 11.68
CA TYR A 68 13.07 1.04 11.39
C TYR A 68 11.73 1.63 10.94
N TYR A 69 11.38 2.81 11.45
CA TYR A 69 10.10 3.43 11.13
C TYR A 69 10.13 4.96 11.23
N VAL A 70 9.18 5.59 10.55
CA VAL A 70 8.93 7.03 10.63
C VAL A 70 7.54 7.27 11.21
N LEU A 71 7.48 8.03 12.29
CA LEU A 71 6.25 8.62 12.78
C LEU A 71 6.03 9.96 12.05
N CYS A 72 4.88 10.08 11.40
CA CYS A 72 4.55 11.22 10.56
C CYS A 72 3.88 12.33 11.32
N SER A 73 3.97 13.57 10.81
CA SER A 73 3.24 14.74 11.28
C SER A 73 2.42 15.35 10.14
N GLN A 74 1.30 15.99 10.47
CA GLN A 74 0.49 16.77 9.53
C GLN A 74 0.59 18.29 9.80
N LEU A 75 1.45 18.70 10.70
CA LEU A 75 1.67 20.11 11.00
C LEU A 75 2.62 20.75 9.98
N MET A 76 2.46 22.04 9.76
CA MET A 76 3.24 22.78 8.79
C MET A 76 4.73 22.84 9.14
N ASP A 77 5.03 22.95 10.42
CA ASP A 77 6.35 23.24 11.00
C ASP A 77 6.92 22.09 11.86
N VAL A 78 6.25 20.94 11.88
CA VAL A 78 6.70 19.75 12.62
C VAL A 78 7.00 18.63 11.65
N ALA A 79 8.26 18.19 11.65
CA ALA A 79 8.73 17.11 10.79
C ALA A 79 8.27 15.73 11.28
N GLY A 80 8.26 14.76 10.37
CA GLY A 80 8.27 13.35 10.73
C GLY A 80 9.56 12.98 11.45
N GLN A 81 9.49 11.99 12.34
CA GLN A 81 10.60 11.55 13.18
C GLN A 81 10.96 10.11 12.86
N MET A 82 12.24 9.83 12.61
CA MET A 82 12.72 8.47 12.36
C MET A 82 13.22 7.80 13.62
N TYR A 83 12.86 6.53 13.77
CA TYR A 83 13.22 5.69 14.92
C TYR A 83 13.72 4.32 14.48
N SER A 84 14.45 3.65 15.38
CA SER A 84 14.66 2.21 15.35
C SER A 84 14.15 1.56 16.63
N PHE A 85 13.63 0.35 16.53
CA PHE A 85 13.25 -0.50 17.63
C PHE A 85 14.07 -1.79 17.58
N ASP A 86 14.70 -2.13 18.69
CA ASP A 86 15.43 -3.40 18.87
C ASP A 86 14.55 -4.41 19.59
N PRO A 87 14.03 -5.44 18.92
CA PRO A 87 13.16 -6.43 19.55
C PRO A 87 13.84 -7.25 20.65
N LYS A 88 15.17 -7.36 20.62
CA LYS A 88 15.93 -8.16 21.60
C LYS A 88 16.03 -7.46 22.96
N THR A 89 16.10 -6.15 22.94
CA THR A 89 16.23 -5.32 24.16
C THR A 89 14.97 -4.57 24.54
N GLY A 90 14.01 -4.46 23.59
CA GLY A 90 12.82 -3.61 23.73
C GLY A 90 13.12 -2.11 23.66
N THR A 91 14.30 -1.72 23.15
CA THR A 91 14.75 -0.33 23.16
C THR A 91 14.31 0.38 21.88
N ILE A 92 13.75 1.58 22.05
CA ILE A 92 13.50 2.53 20.96
C ILE A 92 14.61 3.58 20.96
N GLU A 93 15.19 3.82 19.81
CA GLU A 93 16.18 4.88 19.58
C GLU A 93 15.62 5.91 18.58
N HIS A 94 15.60 7.20 18.96
CA HIS A 94 15.30 8.29 18.03
C HIS A 94 16.54 8.52 17.15
N LEU A 95 16.37 8.45 15.83
CA LEU A 95 17.45 8.58 14.87
C LEU A 95 17.57 9.98 14.29
N GLY A 96 16.43 10.67 14.11
CA GLY A 96 16.49 12.05 13.63
C GLY A 96 15.15 12.63 13.16
N ASP A 97 15.16 13.93 13.04
CA ASP A 97 14.10 14.78 12.46
C ASP A 97 14.30 14.89 10.94
N LEU A 98 13.26 14.56 10.15
CA LEU A 98 13.38 14.53 8.69
C LEU A 98 13.73 15.89 8.09
N THR A 99 13.21 16.99 8.62
CA THR A 99 13.52 18.34 8.13
C THR A 99 14.97 18.71 8.44
N GLU A 100 15.48 18.32 9.61
CA GLU A 100 16.88 18.53 9.99
C GLU A 100 17.82 17.68 9.13
N ILE A 101 17.49 16.42 8.90
CA ILE A 101 18.25 15.49 8.03
C ILE A 101 18.36 16.04 6.60
N CYS A 102 17.29 16.66 6.09
CA CYS A 102 17.27 17.32 4.78
C CYS A 102 17.96 18.69 4.75
N GLY A 103 18.57 19.14 5.87
CA GLY A 103 19.24 20.45 5.95
C GLY A 103 18.31 21.66 5.87
N GLU A 104 17.04 21.50 6.21
CA GLU A 104 15.99 22.52 6.05
C GLU A 104 15.53 23.17 7.37
N LYS A 105 16.06 22.73 8.52
CA LYS A 105 15.62 23.14 9.88
C LYS A 105 15.43 24.66 10.06
N ASP A 106 16.35 25.45 9.54
CA ASP A 106 16.35 26.92 9.76
C ASP A 106 15.76 27.69 8.57
N MET A 107 15.18 27.00 7.58
CA MET A 107 14.76 27.64 6.34
C MET A 107 13.34 28.21 6.39
N LYS A 108 12.57 27.93 7.46
CA LYS A 108 11.14 28.25 7.56
C LYS A 108 10.37 27.83 6.30
N VAL A 109 10.46 26.58 5.99
CA VAL A 109 9.72 25.91 4.89
C VAL A 109 8.72 24.93 5.48
N VAL A 110 7.72 24.53 4.70
CA VAL A 110 6.83 23.42 5.09
C VAL A 110 7.67 22.18 5.35
N ALA A 111 7.50 21.58 6.52
CA ALA A 111 8.34 20.50 7.01
C ALA A 111 8.24 19.20 6.19
N GLN A 112 9.32 18.42 6.24
CA GLN A 112 9.35 17.05 5.74
C GLN A 112 8.54 16.15 6.69
N GLY A 113 7.21 16.16 6.56
CA GLY A 113 6.29 15.63 7.56
C GLY A 113 6.13 14.12 7.54
N LYS A 114 6.49 13.44 6.43
CA LYS A 114 6.18 12.01 6.26
C LYS A 114 7.28 11.24 5.51
N SER A 115 7.23 9.91 5.67
CA SER A 115 7.75 8.94 4.72
C SER A 115 6.62 8.01 4.27
N HIS A 116 6.37 7.93 2.97
CA HIS A 116 5.33 7.08 2.37
C HIS A 116 5.87 5.74 1.86
N VAL A 117 7.16 5.51 2.02
CA VAL A 117 7.87 4.41 1.37
C VAL A 117 8.45 3.44 2.39
N ASN A 118 8.53 2.17 2.02
CA ASN A 118 9.32 1.19 2.78
C ASN A 118 10.79 1.55 2.70
N PHE A 119 11.54 1.19 3.74
CA PHE A 119 12.98 1.21 3.67
C PHE A 119 13.47 0.02 2.85
N VAL A 120 14.39 0.27 1.92
CA VAL A 120 15.06 -0.79 1.15
C VAL A 120 16.52 -0.82 1.55
N GLU A 121 17.01 -2.00 1.89
CA GLU A 121 18.37 -2.20 2.33
C GLU A 121 19.29 -2.58 1.18
N MET A 122 20.47 -1.93 1.12
CA MET A 122 21.58 -2.31 0.26
C MET A 122 22.91 -1.93 0.96
N ASP A 123 23.85 -2.86 1.04
CA ASP A 123 25.20 -2.64 1.59
C ASP A 123 25.21 -2.05 3.02
N GLY A 124 24.28 -2.49 3.89
CA GLY A 124 24.15 -2.02 5.27
C GLY A 124 23.60 -0.60 5.41
N LYS A 125 23.04 -0.06 4.35
CA LYS A 125 22.30 1.22 4.33
C LYS A 125 20.82 1.00 4.03
N LEU A 126 19.99 1.80 4.65
CA LEU A 126 18.56 1.90 4.38
C LEU A 126 18.30 3.09 3.46
N TYR A 127 17.65 2.85 2.33
CA TYR A 127 17.24 3.88 1.38
C TYR A 127 15.74 4.13 1.54
N PHE A 128 15.35 5.39 1.60
CA PHE A 128 13.97 5.83 1.78
C PHE A 128 13.76 7.24 1.24
N ALA A 129 12.54 7.74 1.31
CA ALA A 129 12.22 9.07 0.80
C ALA A 129 11.28 9.82 1.73
N THR A 130 11.32 11.14 1.64
CA THR A 130 10.43 12.02 2.40
C THR A 130 9.25 12.51 1.56
N HIS A 131 8.24 12.97 2.27
CA HIS A 131 7.01 13.53 1.71
C HIS A 131 6.47 14.61 2.63
N LEU A 132 5.67 15.53 2.08
CA LEU A 132 5.02 16.53 2.93
C LEU A 132 3.96 15.88 3.83
N GLY A 133 3.73 16.50 4.98
CA GLY A 133 2.64 16.12 5.89
C GLY A 133 1.49 17.12 5.92
N TYR A 134 1.75 18.36 5.52
CA TYR A 134 0.81 19.46 5.57
C TYR A 134 0.06 19.63 4.24
N TYR A 135 -1.25 19.45 4.29
CA TYR A 135 -2.13 19.50 3.12
C TYR A 135 -3.20 20.57 3.26
N SER A 136 -3.67 21.06 2.12
CA SER A 136 -4.92 21.81 1.98
C SER A 136 -5.92 20.96 1.20
N ILE A 137 -7.19 21.01 1.60
CA ILE A 137 -8.27 20.37 0.84
C ILE A 137 -8.92 21.45 -0.04
N ILE A 138 -8.81 21.28 -1.34
CA ILE A 138 -9.39 22.20 -2.35
C ILE A 138 -10.26 21.34 -3.28
N ASP A 139 -11.54 21.67 -3.37
CA ASP A 139 -12.53 20.95 -4.18
C ASP A 139 -12.54 19.43 -3.89
N GLY A 140 -12.38 19.06 -2.61
CA GLY A 140 -12.37 17.67 -2.16
C GLY A 140 -11.08 16.90 -2.47
N MET A 141 -10.05 17.55 -3.01
CA MET A 141 -8.75 16.97 -3.32
C MET A 141 -7.70 17.42 -2.31
N GLU A 142 -6.79 16.53 -1.95
CA GLU A 142 -5.57 16.90 -1.24
C GLU A 142 -4.64 17.66 -2.17
N LYS A 143 -4.19 18.82 -1.74
CA LYS A 143 -3.20 19.66 -2.41
C LYS A 143 -2.07 19.98 -1.45
N THR A 144 -0.91 20.36 -1.97
CA THR A 144 0.18 20.87 -1.12
C THR A 144 -0.33 21.99 -0.24
N GLY A 145 -0.09 21.91 1.06
CA GLY A 145 -0.54 22.91 2.02
C GLY A 145 0.03 24.29 1.72
N VAL A 146 -0.85 25.28 1.78
CA VAL A 146 -0.44 26.69 1.62
C VAL A 146 0.17 27.17 2.94
N PRO A 147 1.45 27.56 2.97
CA PRO A 147 2.07 28.00 4.20
C PRO A 147 1.48 29.33 4.70
N SER A 148 1.53 29.52 6.01
CA SER A 148 1.08 30.76 6.68
C SER A 148 2.25 31.48 7.36
N GLY A 149 2.02 32.74 7.69
CA GLY A 149 3.05 33.56 8.34
C GLY A 149 4.24 33.84 7.42
N ASP A 150 5.44 33.63 7.93
CA ASP A 150 6.70 33.81 7.21
C ASP A 150 7.29 32.49 6.65
N TYR A 151 6.51 31.41 6.70
CA TYR A 151 6.89 30.13 6.14
C TYR A 151 6.80 30.14 4.61
N LYS A 152 7.75 29.45 3.98
CA LYS A 152 7.81 29.25 2.54
C LYS A 152 7.20 27.89 2.16
N ALA A 153 6.87 27.75 0.89
CA ALA A 153 6.35 26.52 0.34
C ALA A 153 7.29 25.31 0.55
N TYR A 154 6.71 24.12 0.49
CA TYR A 154 7.43 22.85 0.51
C TYR A 154 8.51 22.82 -0.58
N ARG A 155 9.69 22.31 -0.24
CA ARG A 155 10.84 22.29 -1.16
C ARG A 155 10.92 21.07 -2.04
N GLY A 156 10.15 20.03 -1.74
CA GLY A 156 10.17 18.74 -2.39
C GLY A 156 10.63 17.62 -1.45
N GLY A 157 10.26 16.39 -1.77
CA GLY A 157 10.70 15.21 -1.06
C GLY A 157 12.15 14.88 -1.37
N HIS A 158 12.91 14.52 -0.35
CA HIS A 158 14.28 14.09 -0.48
C HIS A 158 14.38 12.57 -0.59
N LEU A 159 15.29 12.11 -1.41
CA LEU A 159 15.78 10.74 -1.37
C LEU A 159 16.93 10.68 -0.36
N LEU A 160 16.85 9.76 0.59
CA LEU A 160 17.77 9.69 1.72
C LEU A 160 18.37 8.28 1.83
N SER A 161 19.56 8.19 2.41
CA SER A 161 20.08 6.95 2.94
C SER A 161 20.50 7.08 4.41
N TYR A 162 20.40 5.97 5.15
CA TYR A 162 20.86 5.85 6.52
C TYR A 162 21.80 4.66 6.66
N ASP A 163 23.03 4.90 7.05
CA ASP A 163 24.04 3.86 7.30
C ASP A 163 23.85 3.31 8.72
N MET A 164 23.39 2.04 8.80
CA MET A 164 23.05 1.40 10.08
C MET A 164 24.25 1.23 11.01
N LYS A 165 25.46 1.08 10.45
CA LYS A 165 26.69 0.90 11.23
C LYS A 165 27.22 2.22 11.80
N THR A 166 27.29 3.26 10.98
CA THR A 166 27.83 4.57 11.36
C THR A 166 26.79 5.51 11.94
N LYS A 167 25.50 5.16 11.81
CA LYS A 167 24.34 5.97 12.21
C LYS A 167 24.30 7.35 11.53
N LYS A 168 24.74 7.44 10.29
CA LYS A 168 24.77 8.67 9.53
C LYS A 168 23.75 8.66 8.41
N PHE A 169 23.12 9.82 8.24
CA PHE A 169 22.26 10.09 7.09
C PHE A 169 23.06 10.71 5.95
N GLU A 170 22.65 10.45 4.72
CA GLU A 170 23.09 11.13 3.51
C GLU A 170 21.85 11.57 2.73
N ASP A 171 21.81 12.86 2.40
CA ASP A 171 20.83 13.42 1.48
C ASP A 171 21.30 13.18 0.04
N LEU A 172 20.54 12.39 -0.72
CA LEU A 172 20.85 12.01 -2.08
C LEU A 172 20.25 12.97 -3.11
N GLY A 173 19.43 13.92 -2.67
CA GLY A 173 18.84 14.97 -3.49
C GLY A 173 17.31 15.02 -3.43
N ILE A 174 16.80 16.13 -3.97
CA ILE A 174 15.35 16.41 -4.04
C ILE A 174 14.77 15.73 -5.27
N GLY A 175 13.60 15.09 -5.11
CA GLY A 175 12.84 14.50 -6.20
C GLY A 175 12.40 15.50 -7.27
N PRO A 176 11.95 15.01 -8.44
CA PRO A 176 11.60 15.86 -9.56
C PRO A 176 10.48 16.85 -9.19
N ASN A 177 10.48 18.00 -9.89
CA ASN A 177 9.48 19.07 -9.77
C ASN A 177 9.27 19.61 -8.34
N ARG A 178 10.17 19.32 -7.40
CA ARG A 178 10.02 19.67 -5.97
C ARG A 178 8.72 19.15 -5.35
N GLU A 179 8.29 17.99 -5.79
CA GLU A 179 7.14 17.28 -5.25
C GLU A 179 7.54 16.30 -4.17
N GLY A 180 6.57 15.86 -3.35
CA GLY A 180 6.80 14.79 -2.39
C GLY A 180 6.99 13.44 -3.09
N ILE A 181 7.78 12.53 -2.53
CA ILE A 181 7.95 11.19 -3.08
C ILE A 181 6.90 10.28 -2.46
N ILE A 182 5.97 9.77 -3.28
CA ILE A 182 4.81 9.02 -2.80
C ILE A 182 5.04 7.51 -2.75
N THR A 183 5.89 7.01 -3.62
CA THR A 183 6.32 5.61 -3.64
C THR A 183 7.71 5.49 -4.24
N MET A 184 8.46 4.50 -3.77
CA MET A 184 9.73 4.09 -4.37
C MET A 184 9.96 2.61 -4.15
N ASN A 185 10.82 2.05 -4.97
CA ASN A 185 11.44 0.75 -4.77
C ASN A 185 12.88 0.78 -5.34
N MET A 186 13.67 -0.20 -4.98
CA MET A 186 15.08 -0.27 -5.36
C MET A 186 15.42 -1.64 -5.94
N ASP A 187 16.25 -1.64 -6.96
CA ASP A 187 17.00 -2.80 -7.43
C ASP A 187 18.38 -2.77 -6.75
N PRO A 188 18.58 -3.53 -5.66
CA PRO A 188 19.84 -3.48 -4.93
C PRO A 188 21.00 -4.10 -5.74
N ASP A 189 20.72 -5.05 -6.63
CA ASP A 189 21.77 -5.70 -7.44
C ASP A 189 22.38 -4.73 -8.46
N ARG A 190 21.57 -3.77 -8.94
CA ARG A 190 21.99 -2.76 -9.92
C ARG A 190 22.21 -1.38 -9.31
N GLY A 191 21.89 -1.19 -8.03
CA GLY A 191 22.00 0.10 -7.35
C GLY A 191 21.06 1.18 -7.91
N LEU A 192 19.89 0.79 -8.42
CA LEU A 192 18.93 1.70 -9.05
C LEU A 192 17.68 1.86 -8.21
N ILE A 193 17.33 3.10 -7.89
CA ILE A 193 16.09 3.45 -7.19
C ILE A 193 15.11 4.03 -8.21
N TYR A 194 13.85 3.57 -8.15
CA TYR A 194 12.75 4.09 -8.94
C TYR A 194 11.67 4.64 -8.03
N GLY A 195 11.11 5.79 -8.37
CA GLY A 195 10.08 6.42 -7.56
C GLY A 195 9.09 7.24 -8.38
N LEU A 196 7.97 7.57 -7.75
CA LEU A 196 6.96 8.49 -8.27
C LEU A 196 6.82 9.67 -7.34
N SER A 197 6.75 10.87 -7.92
CA SER A 197 6.43 12.08 -7.19
C SER A 197 4.91 12.20 -6.95
N TRP A 198 4.51 13.11 -6.08
CA TRP A 198 3.13 13.49 -5.82
C TRP A 198 3.05 15.04 -5.71
N PRO A 199 2.08 15.69 -6.35
CA PRO A 199 0.83 15.13 -6.91
C PRO A 199 0.86 14.74 -8.39
N THR A 200 1.85 15.13 -9.19
CA THR A 200 1.77 14.94 -10.65
C THR A 200 2.16 13.53 -11.12
N GLY A 201 2.85 12.76 -10.29
CA GLY A 201 3.24 11.38 -10.63
C GLY A 201 4.37 11.30 -11.65
N ILE A 202 5.42 12.12 -11.47
CA ILE A 202 6.63 12.01 -12.29
C ILE A 202 7.38 10.76 -11.89
N LEU A 203 7.64 9.91 -12.87
CA LEU A 203 8.51 8.75 -12.70
C LEU A 203 9.97 9.21 -12.76
N PHE A 204 10.78 8.75 -11.81
CA PHE A 204 12.22 9.02 -11.81
C PHE A 204 13.03 7.77 -11.52
N ARG A 205 14.29 7.80 -11.95
CA ARG A 205 15.30 6.80 -11.63
C ARG A 205 16.51 7.50 -10.99
N TYR A 206 17.02 6.93 -9.90
CA TYR A 206 18.26 7.40 -9.27
C TYR A 206 19.29 6.27 -9.27
N ASP A 207 20.49 6.57 -9.75
CA ASP A 207 21.64 5.67 -9.77
C ASP A 207 22.54 6.00 -8.58
N VAL A 208 22.65 5.05 -7.64
CA VAL A 208 23.41 5.24 -6.41
C VAL A 208 24.92 5.40 -6.66
N ALA A 209 25.46 4.70 -7.66
CA ALA A 209 26.87 4.73 -7.98
C ALA A 209 27.30 6.07 -8.59
N THR A 210 26.51 6.60 -9.50
CA THR A 210 26.81 7.87 -10.20
C THR A 210 26.19 9.09 -9.50
N LYS A 211 25.32 8.87 -8.52
CA LYS A 211 24.53 9.92 -7.81
C LYS A 211 23.68 10.77 -8.77
N LYS A 212 23.22 10.19 -9.85
CA LYS A 212 22.43 10.87 -10.87
C LYS A 212 20.97 10.52 -10.76
N MET A 213 20.11 11.53 -10.77
CA MET A 213 18.66 11.38 -10.89
C MET A 213 18.23 11.71 -12.34
N ASP A 214 17.54 10.77 -12.96
CA ASP A 214 16.90 10.95 -14.25
C ASP A 214 15.40 11.15 -14.06
N ASP A 215 14.88 12.28 -14.55
CA ASP A 215 13.44 12.54 -14.69
C ASP A 215 12.95 11.82 -15.95
N LEU A 216 12.05 10.85 -15.77
CA LEU A 216 11.46 10.06 -16.86
C LEU A 216 10.10 10.59 -17.32
N GLY A 217 9.67 11.71 -16.75
CA GLY A 217 8.45 12.41 -17.10
C GLY A 217 7.19 11.96 -16.36
N PRO A 218 6.07 12.63 -16.62
CA PRO A 218 4.81 12.34 -15.98
C PRO A 218 4.26 10.99 -16.41
N PHE A 219 3.97 10.13 -15.44
CA PHE A 219 3.51 8.77 -15.69
C PHE A 219 2.00 8.67 -16.00
N THR A 220 1.20 9.58 -15.43
CA THR A 220 -0.28 9.56 -15.53
C THR A 220 -0.86 10.93 -15.90
N GLY A 221 -0.27 11.62 -16.85
CA GLY A 221 -0.73 12.96 -17.26
C GLY A 221 -0.49 13.99 -16.16
N LYS A 222 -1.55 14.65 -15.66
CA LYS A 222 -1.46 15.63 -14.56
C LYS A 222 -1.52 15.00 -13.16
N GLY A 223 -1.68 13.69 -13.07
CA GLY A 223 -1.78 12.98 -11.79
C GLY A 223 -2.94 13.47 -10.92
N GLU A 224 -2.70 13.56 -9.62
CA GLU A 224 -3.67 14.05 -8.64
C GLU A 224 -3.75 15.58 -8.59
N ASP A 225 -2.94 16.29 -9.36
CA ASP A 225 -3.03 17.75 -9.53
C ASP A 225 -4.02 18.16 -10.64
N GLY A 226 -4.43 17.21 -11.49
CA GLY A 226 -5.39 17.46 -12.55
C GLY A 226 -6.79 17.79 -12.02
N PRO A 227 -7.45 18.87 -12.48
CA PRO A 227 -8.82 19.17 -12.08
C PRO A 227 -9.84 18.31 -12.86
N GLY A 228 -10.94 17.90 -12.19
CA GLY A 228 -12.05 17.19 -12.83
C GLY A 228 -11.62 15.96 -13.60
N GLU A 229 -11.95 15.87 -14.87
CA GLU A 229 -11.63 14.72 -15.74
C GLU A 229 -10.14 14.55 -16.06
N GLU A 230 -9.29 15.49 -15.69
CA GLU A 230 -7.84 15.36 -15.78
C GLU A 230 -7.23 14.68 -14.54
N PHE A 231 -8.00 14.56 -13.43
CA PHE A 231 -7.52 13.85 -12.22
C PHE A 231 -7.19 12.39 -12.53
N ARG A 232 -6.03 11.96 -12.08
CA ARG A 232 -5.60 10.55 -12.11
C ARG A 232 -4.86 10.22 -10.83
N VAL A 233 -5.39 9.27 -10.07
CA VAL A 233 -4.68 8.80 -8.89
C VAL A 233 -3.34 8.20 -9.29
N VAL A 234 -2.28 8.63 -8.60
CA VAL A 234 -0.91 8.14 -8.82
C VAL A 234 -0.76 6.74 -8.23
N CYS A 235 -0.03 5.86 -8.90
CA CYS A 235 0.31 4.53 -8.40
C CYS A 235 1.04 4.62 -7.06
N ARG A 236 0.75 3.70 -6.14
CA ARG A 236 1.32 3.70 -4.78
C ARG A 236 2.32 2.56 -4.54
N SER A 237 2.62 1.76 -5.56
CA SER A 237 3.53 0.64 -5.41
C SER A 237 4.24 0.31 -6.73
N ILE A 238 5.55 0.22 -6.66
CA ILE A 238 6.43 -0.15 -7.76
C ILE A 238 7.01 -1.52 -7.45
N VAL A 239 7.04 -2.43 -8.43
CA VAL A 239 7.69 -3.73 -8.29
C VAL A 239 8.78 -3.89 -9.34
N ILE A 240 9.89 -4.50 -8.95
CA ILE A 240 11.05 -4.73 -9.82
C ILE A 240 11.27 -6.23 -9.96
N ASN A 241 11.47 -6.68 -11.21
CA ASN A 241 11.95 -8.02 -11.49
C ASN A 241 13.46 -8.04 -11.30
N PRO A 242 13.99 -8.75 -10.30
CA PRO A 242 15.43 -8.76 -10.05
C PRO A 242 16.23 -9.48 -11.15
N ASP A 243 15.61 -10.39 -11.91
CA ASP A 243 16.31 -11.17 -12.95
C ASP A 243 16.79 -10.26 -14.10
N ASP A 244 15.95 -9.31 -14.54
CA ASP A 244 16.24 -8.46 -15.71
C ASP A 244 16.22 -6.94 -15.43
N GLY A 245 15.83 -6.53 -14.21
CA GLY A 245 15.73 -5.12 -13.82
C GLY A 245 14.51 -4.39 -14.39
N SER A 246 13.55 -5.10 -14.97
CA SER A 246 12.29 -4.51 -15.43
C SER A 246 11.45 -4.03 -14.26
N VAL A 247 10.87 -2.84 -14.40
CA VAL A 247 10.06 -2.17 -13.38
C VAL A 247 8.61 -2.15 -13.81
N PHE A 248 7.71 -2.63 -12.97
CA PHE A 248 6.27 -2.66 -13.25
C PHE A 248 5.50 -1.75 -12.30
N LEU A 249 4.51 -1.08 -12.83
CA LEU A 249 3.58 -0.21 -12.12
C LEU A 249 2.26 -0.11 -12.91
N THR A 250 1.21 0.41 -12.27
CA THR A 250 -0.11 0.56 -12.89
C THR A 250 -0.52 2.02 -12.98
N ASN A 251 -1.48 2.33 -13.83
CA ASN A 251 -2.14 3.62 -13.84
C ASN A 251 -3.60 3.54 -13.42
N ALA A 252 -4.24 4.68 -13.19
CA ALA A 252 -5.64 4.77 -12.76
C ALA A 252 -6.62 4.03 -13.69
N GLY A 253 -6.30 3.95 -14.99
CA GLY A 253 -7.08 3.21 -15.98
C GLY A 253 -6.91 1.70 -15.94
N GLY A 254 -6.03 1.18 -15.08
CA GLY A 254 -5.80 -0.25 -14.90
C GLY A 254 -4.71 -0.85 -15.79
N GLN A 255 -4.12 -0.07 -16.69
CA GLN A 255 -3.03 -0.58 -17.53
C GLN A 255 -1.81 -0.91 -16.66
N ILE A 256 -1.19 -2.05 -16.92
CA ILE A 256 0.12 -2.41 -16.39
C ILE A 256 1.17 -1.82 -17.31
N LYS A 257 2.13 -1.13 -16.73
CA LYS A 257 3.23 -0.49 -17.46
C LYS A 257 4.55 -1.13 -17.06
N CYS A 258 5.46 -1.21 -18.00
CA CYS A 258 6.81 -1.76 -17.85
C CYS A 258 7.85 -0.73 -18.29
N LEU A 259 8.80 -0.45 -17.41
CA LEU A 259 10.05 0.23 -17.78
C LEU A 259 11.15 -0.82 -17.83
N LYS A 260 11.64 -1.15 -19.01
CA LYS A 260 12.75 -2.06 -19.18
C LYS A 260 14.05 -1.48 -18.64
N HIS A 261 14.92 -2.31 -18.13
CA HIS A 261 16.22 -1.87 -17.64
C HIS A 261 16.96 -1.08 -18.77
N GLY A 262 17.50 0.08 -18.40
CA GLY A 262 18.20 0.99 -19.33
C GLY A 262 17.29 1.82 -20.22
N ALA A 263 15.98 1.56 -20.28
CA ALA A 263 15.04 2.40 -21.01
C ALA A 263 14.75 3.72 -20.31
N ASN A 264 14.28 4.71 -21.08
CA ASN A 264 13.85 6.02 -20.57
C ASN A 264 12.35 6.28 -20.81
N SER A 265 11.61 5.30 -21.29
CA SER A 265 10.16 5.38 -21.48
C SER A 265 9.49 4.08 -21.07
N VAL A 266 8.29 4.20 -20.54
CA VAL A 266 7.46 3.05 -20.16
C VAL A 266 6.65 2.55 -21.36
N GLU A 267 6.51 1.22 -21.45
CA GLU A 267 5.64 0.55 -22.40
C GLU A 267 4.39 0.03 -21.69
N THR A 268 3.29 -0.14 -22.42
CA THR A 268 2.13 -0.87 -21.90
C THR A 268 2.38 -2.37 -22.06
N VAL A 269 2.08 -3.13 -21.02
CA VAL A 269 2.01 -4.59 -21.12
C VAL A 269 0.72 -4.94 -21.85
N GLU A 270 0.85 -5.44 -23.07
CA GLU A 270 -0.30 -5.75 -23.91
C GLU A 270 -0.99 -7.06 -23.48
N GLY A 271 -2.28 -7.13 -23.69
CA GLY A 271 -3.08 -8.34 -23.47
C GLY A 271 -3.57 -8.57 -22.05
N GLU A 272 -3.14 -7.76 -21.08
CA GLU A 272 -3.57 -7.88 -19.69
C GLU A 272 -3.65 -6.52 -18.98
N ASP A 273 -4.66 -6.37 -18.08
CA ASP A 273 -4.84 -5.19 -17.26
C ASP A 273 -5.56 -5.49 -15.92
N MET A 274 -5.67 -4.48 -15.07
CA MET A 274 -6.30 -4.55 -13.75
C MET A 274 -7.84 -4.43 -13.80
N ARG A 275 -8.48 -4.41 -14.96
CA ARG A 275 -9.94 -4.31 -15.10
C ARG A 275 -10.58 -5.69 -15.08
N LYS A 276 -10.53 -6.34 -13.93
CA LYS A 276 -11.18 -7.63 -13.72
C LYS A 276 -12.53 -7.45 -13.06
N ASP A 277 -13.53 -8.23 -13.44
CA ASP A 277 -14.88 -8.20 -12.84
C ASP A 277 -14.83 -8.36 -11.31
N TYR A 278 -13.93 -9.20 -10.82
CA TYR A 278 -13.72 -9.41 -9.38
C TYR A 278 -13.28 -8.17 -8.63
N PHE A 279 -12.57 -7.25 -9.28
CA PHE A 279 -12.07 -6.03 -8.63
C PHE A 279 -13.14 -4.94 -8.54
N GLY A 280 -14.20 -5.03 -9.33
CA GLY A 280 -15.28 -4.04 -9.39
C GLY A 280 -15.05 -2.93 -10.42
N THR A 281 -15.99 -2.01 -10.48
CA THR A 281 -15.97 -0.87 -11.43
C THR A 281 -15.73 0.43 -10.68
N TYR A 282 -14.78 1.23 -11.17
CA TYR A 282 -14.37 2.48 -10.54
C TYR A 282 -14.38 3.64 -11.54
N ASP A 283 -14.81 4.80 -11.03
CA ASP A 283 -14.58 6.07 -11.71
C ASP A 283 -13.13 6.50 -11.51
N ILE A 284 -12.40 6.68 -12.60
CA ILE A 284 -10.98 7.03 -12.59
C ILE A 284 -10.70 8.50 -12.30
N PHE A 285 -11.75 9.33 -12.25
CA PHE A 285 -11.66 10.76 -12.00
C PHE A 285 -11.97 11.14 -10.54
N THR A 286 -12.48 10.19 -9.76
CA THR A 286 -12.86 10.45 -8.36
C THR A 286 -11.64 10.48 -7.46
N SER A 287 -11.43 11.62 -6.79
CA SER A 287 -10.41 11.75 -5.75
C SER A 287 -10.68 10.81 -4.56
N GLY A 288 -9.62 10.38 -3.88
CA GLY A 288 -9.73 9.47 -2.73
C GLY A 288 -9.96 7.99 -3.10
N SER A 289 -10.19 7.66 -4.37
CA SER A 289 -10.22 6.30 -4.89
C SER A 289 -8.86 5.89 -5.48
N MET A 290 -8.50 4.63 -5.39
CA MET A 290 -7.33 4.08 -6.11
C MET A 290 -7.66 3.72 -7.56
N ALA A 291 -8.91 3.87 -7.96
CA ALA A 291 -9.41 3.41 -9.26
C ALA A 291 -8.97 1.96 -9.53
N TYR A 292 -8.35 1.69 -10.66
CA TYR A 292 -7.86 0.36 -11.02
C TYR A 292 -6.38 0.13 -10.69
N ASN A 293 -5.70 1.06 -10.00
CA ASN A 293 -4.33 0.78 -9.58
C ASN A 293 -4.28 -0.40 -8.60
N TRP A 294 -3.27 -1.23 -8.73
CA TRP A 294 -2.90 -2.08 -7.61
C TRP A 294 -2.43 -1.22 -6.42
N ARG A 295 -2.51 -1.76 -5.19
CA ARG A 295 -2.19 -0.96 -4.01
C ARG A 295 -0.87 -1.34 -3.37
N GLN A 296 -0.66 -2.63 -3.15
CA GLN A 296 0.58 -3.20 -2.66
C GLN A 296 0.92 -4.43 -3.47
N VAL A 297 2.17 -4.52 -3.84
CA VAL A 297 2.72 -5.64 -4.63
C VAL A 297 4.13 -5.97 -4.16
N PHE A 298 4.54 -7.21 -4.39
CA PHE A 298 5.93 -7.63 -4.27
C PHE A 298 6.27 -8.66 -5.35
N TRP A 299 7.55 -8.82 -5.63
CA TRP A 299 8.07 -9.87 -6.49
C TRP A 299 8.28 -11.15 -5.70
N HIS A 300 7.76 -12.27 -6.19
CA HIS A 300 7.99 -13.60 -5.63
C HIS A 300 8.98 -14.37 -6.52
N GLY A 301 10.23 -14.47 -6.04
CA GLY A 301 11.32 -15.06 -6.81
C GLY A 301 11.12 -16.52 -7.23
N PRO A 302 10.57 -17.42 -6.37
CA PRO A 302 10.43 -18.83 -6.69
C PRO A 302 9.57 -19.12 -7.93
N ASP A 303 8.49 -18.38 -8.16
CA ASP A 303 7.62 -18.57 -9.31
C ASP A 303 7.69 -17.42 -10.33
N LYS A 304 8.56 -16.44 -10.09
CA LYS A 304 8.83 -15.28 -10.96
C LYS A 304 7.58 -14.47 -11.30
N LYS A 305 6.75 -14.26 -10.29
CA LYS A 305 5.48 -13.52 -10.41
C LYS A 305 5.44 -12.35 -9.45
N VAL A 306 4.62 -11.37 -9.82
CA VAL A 306 4.17 -10.31 -8.91
C VAL A 306 2.95 -10.81 -8.15
N TYR A 307 2.96 -10.68 -6.84
CA TYR A 307 1.77 -10.85 -6.01
C TYR A 307 1.31 -9.50 -5.49
N GLY A 308 0.01 -9.30 -5.46
CA GLY A 308 -0.56 -8.05 -5.00
C GLY A 308 -1.97 -8.18 -4.47
N VAL A 309 -2.38 -7.19 -3.68
CA VAL A 309 -3.75 -7.05 -3.22
C VAL A 309 -4.39 -5.82 -3.87
N HIS A 310 -5.61 -6.00 -4.39
CA HIS A 310 -6.40 -4.91 -4.92
C HIS A 310 -7.10 -4.17 -3.76
N GLY A 311 -6.70 -2.93 -3.52
CA GLY A 311 -7.04 -2.19 -2.30
C GLY A 311 -8.52 -1.89 -2.09
N ASN A 312 -9.31 -1.82 -3.16
CA ASN A 312 -10.74 -1.54 -3.05
C ASN A 312 -11.60 -2.82 -2.88
N SER A 313 -11.07 -3.99 -3.19
CA SER A 313 -11.83 -5.25 -3.18
C SER A 313 -11.28 -6.33 -2.26
N GLY A 314 -10.04 -6.19 -1.77
CA GLY A 314 -9.37 -7.19 -0.93
C GLY A 314 -9.01 -8.49 -1.65
N TYR A 315 -9.08 -8.53 -2.99
CA TYR A 315 -8.65 -9.70 -3.76
C TYR A 315 -7.15 -9.75 -3.92
N LEU A 316 -6.57 -10.89 -3.58
CA LEU A 316 -5.21 -11.28 -3.91
C LEU A 316 -5.16 -11.70 -5.38
N PHE A 317 -4.17 -11.22 -6.07
CA PHE A 317 -3.86 -11.64 -7.43
C PHE A 317 -2.38 -11.97 -7.58
N SER A 318 -2.06 -12.77 -8.61
CA SER A 318 -0.71 -12.86 -9.14
C SER A 318 -0.68 -12.34 -10.58
N PHE A 319 0.42 -11.71 -10.97
CA PHE A 319 0.68 -11.27 -12.34
C PHE A 319 1.95 -11.94 -12.86
N ASP A 320 1.84 -12.63 -13.98
CA ASP A 320 2.96 -13.25 -14.69
C ASP A 320 3.42 -12.31 -15.81
N PRO A 321 4.58 -11.66 -15.69
CA PRO A 321 5.05 -10.74 -16.74
C PRO A 321 5.65 -11.46 -17.96
N SER A 322 6.02 -12.74 -17.84
CA SER A 322 6.59 -13.53 -18.95
C SER A 322 5.54 -14.00 -19.97
N ALA A 323 4.33 -14.22 -19.49
CA ALA A 323 3.14 -14.53 -20.27
C ALA A 323 1.98 -13.69 -19.70
N PRO A 324 1.85 -12.41 -20.10
CA PRO A 324 1.03 -11.43 -19.40
C PRO A 324 -0.34 -11.96 -19.03
N ARG A 325 -0.53 -12.24 -17.73
CA ARG A 325 -1.77 -12.77 -17.18
C ARG A 325 -1.90 -12.45 -15.70
N ILE A 326 -3.10 -12.00 -15.31
CA ILE A 326 -3.51 -11.86 -13.92
C ILE A 326 -4.38 -13.05 -13.54
N ASP A 327 -3.98 -13.80 -12.53
CA ASP A 327 -4.79 -14.79 -11.86
C ASP A 327 -5.33 -14.19 -10.54
N VAL A 328 -6.65 -14.16 -10.37
CA VAL A 328 -7.29 -13.81 -9.10
C VAL A 328 -7.31 -15.06 -8.23
N LEU A 329 -6.67 -15.00 -7.07
CA LEU A 329 -6.37 -16.18 -6.25
C LEU A 329 -7.34 -16.37 -5.10
N GLU A 330 -7.53 -15.35 -4.28
CA GLU A 330 -8.34 -15.42 -3.07
C GLU A 330 -8.82 -14.01 -2.66
N ARG A 331 -9.89 -13.93 -1.91
CA ARG A 331 -10.31 -12.70 -1.24
C ARG A 331 -9.75 -12.68 0.16
N LEU A 332 -8.76 -11.81 0.42
CA LEU A 332 -8.05 -11.74 1.70
C LEU A 332 -8.80 -10.93 2.78
N THR A 333 -10.07 -10.66 2.61
CA THR A 333 -10.89 -10.02 3.65
C THR A 333 -11.09 -10.97 4.83
N SER A 334 -11.38 -10.41 6.01
CA SER A 334 -11.66 -11.21 7.21
C SER A 334 -12.87 -12.15 7.02
N ILE A 335 -12.94 -13.22 7.82
CA ILE A 335 -14.09 -14.14 7.79
C ILE A 335 -15.41 -13.40 8.04
N PRO A 336 -15.55 -12.49 9.02
CA PRO A 336 -16.76 -11.69 9.17
C PRO A 336 -17.15 -10.91 7.91
N SER A 337 -16.16 -10.30 7.21
CA SER A 337 -16.40 -9.63 5.93
C SER A 337 -16.88 -10.59 4.83
N LYS A 338 -16.26 -11.76 4.71
CA LYS A 338 -16.70 -12.81 3.76
C LYS A 338 -18.13 -13.26 4.01
N LEU A 339 -18.50 -13.54 5.27
CA LEU A 339 -19.82 -14.01 5.65
C LEU A 339 -20.93 -12.98 5.42
N THR A 340 -20.61 -11.68 5.49
CA THR A 340 -21.58 -10.60 5.25
C THR A 340 -21.64 -10.16 3.79
N GLY A 341 -20.89 -10.80 2.89
CA GLY A 341 -20.80 -10.41 1.49
C GLY A 341 -20.10 -9.08 1.25
N MET A 342 -19.49 -8.50 2.28
CA MET A 342 -18.73 -7.27 2.17
C MET A 342 -17.37 -7.51 1.55
N GLY A 343 -16.96 -6.59 0.67
CA GLY A 343 -15.59 -6.44 0.28
C GLY A 343 -14.75 -5.87 1.44
N ASP A 344 -13.46 -5.78 1.24
CA ASP A 344 -12.60 -4.99 2.10
C ASP A 344 -12.97 -3.51 1.90
N GLN A 345 -14.06 -3.10 2.54
CA GLN A 345 -14.55 -1.72 2.50
C GLN A 345 -13.74 -0.80 3.41
N PHE A 346 -12.76 -1.38 4.06
CA PHE A 346 -12.00 -0.75 5.06
C PHE A 346 -10.54 -0.68 4.67
N SER A 347 -9.94 0.45 4.92
CA SER A 347 -8.59 0.71 4.43
C SER A 347 -7.48 0.17 5.34
N TYR A 348 -7.80 -0.58 6.39
CA TYR A 348 -6.77 -1.09 7.30
C TYR A 348 -5.67 -1.83 6.56
N GLY A 349 -6.02 -2.71 5.69
CA GLY A 349 -5.07 -3.63 5.14
C GLY A 349 -4.45 -3.25 3.82
N TYR A 350 -4.89 -2.21 3.16
CA TYR A 350 -4.42 -2.04 1.80
C TYR A 350 -2.97 -1.56 1.65
N LEU A 351 -2.32 -1.16 2.72
CA LEU A 351 -0.86 -0.98 2.81
C LEU A 351 -0.17 -2.07 3.62
N GLY A 352 -0.88 -2.73 4.53
CA GLY A 352 -0.37 -3.81 5.37
C GLY A 352 -0.31 -5.16 4.66
N PHE A 353 0.42 -5.26 3.55
CA PHE A 353 0.56 -6.46 2.74
C PHE A 353 2.03 -6.78 2.51
N LYS A 354 2.50 -7.94 2.95
CA LYS A 354 3.91 -8.31 2.85
C LYS A 354 4.13 -9.82 2.81
N LEU A 355 5.18 -10.24 2.10
CA LEU A 355 5.70 -11.60 2.18
C LEU A 355 6.43 -11.80 3.51
N GLY A 356 6.16 -12.90 4.18
CA GLY A 356 6.82 -13.28 5.41
C GLY A 356 8.28 -13.75 5.21
N PRO A 357 9.03 -13.87 6.30
CA PRO A 357 10.45 -14.27 6.25
C PRO A 357 10.67 -15.71 5.76
N ASP A 358 9.63 -16.52 5.71
CA ASP A 358 9.66 -17.87 5.14
C ASP A 358 9.67 -17.88 3.61
N GLY A 359 9.50 -16.71 2.97
CA GLY A 359 9.47 -16.54 1.53
C GLY A 359 8.26 -17.18 0.83
N ARG A 360 7.22 -17.56 1.58
CA ARG A 360 6.03 -18.25 1.06
C ARG A 360 4.69 -17.77 1.60
N THR A 361 4.67 -17.26 2.83
CA THR A 361 3.44 -16.83 3.49
C THR A 361 3.24 -15.33 3.30
N ILE A 362 2.11 -14.95 2.73
CA ILE A 362 1.66 -13.56 2.66
C ILE A 362 0.97 -13.21 3.98
N TYR A 363 1.34 -12.07 4.56
CA TYR A 363 0.68 -11.46 5.70
C TYR A 363 -0.12 -10.25 5.23
N TYR A 364 -1.35 -10.16 5.69
CA TYR A 364 -2.25 -9.07 5.34
C TYR A 364 -3.03 -8.61 6.56
N LEU A 365 -3.07 -7.29 6.76
CA LEU A 365 -3.87 -6.64 7.79
C LEU A 365 -5.13 -6.08 7.15
N THR A 366 -6.30 -6.48 7.63
CA THR A 366 -7.61 -6.08 7.07
C THR A 366 -8.64 -5.84 8.16
N GLY A 367 -9.72 -5.17 7.84
CA GLY A 367 -10.83 -4.97 8.76
C GLY A 367 -11.88 -6.07 8.70
N GLY A 368 -12.64 -6.19 9.77
CA GLY A 368 -13.86 -7.00 9.87
C GLY A 368 -14.95 -6.25 10.60
N PRO A 369 -16.24 -6.44 10.23
CA PRO A 369 -17.35 -5.73 10.86
C PRO A 369 -17.50 -6.11 12.35
N ILE A 370 -17.92 -5.14 13.14
CA ILE A 370 -18.23 -5.33 14.55
C ILE A 370 -19.74 -5.51 14.71
N TYR A 371 -20.13 -6.47 15.52
CA TYR A 371 -21.51 -6.70 15.91
C TYR A 371 -21.68 -6.55 17.42
N VAL A 372 -22.74 -5.84 17.84
CA VAL A 372 -23.19 -5.75 19.21
C VAL A 372 -24.65 -6.21 19.24
N ASP A 373 -24.97 -7.18 20.06
CA ASP A 373 -26.31 -7.80 20.17
C ASP A 373 -26.88 -8.23 18.79
N GLY A 374 -26.04 -8.83 17.96
CA GLY A 374 -26.40 -9.31 16.62
C GLY A 374 -26.66 -8.21 15.58
N LYS A 375 -26.41 -6.93 15.92
CA LYS A 375 -26.53 -5.81 15.00
C LYS A 375 -25.16 -5.25 14.65
N ARG A 376 -24.91 -5.03 13.37
CA ARG A 376 -23.69 -4.37 12.89
C ARG A 376 -23.64 -2.94 13.44
N VAL A 377 -22.52 -2.60 14.08
CA VAL A 377 -22.24 -1.24 14.49
C VAL A 377 -21.91 -0.39 13.25
N LYS A 378 -22.58 0.75 13.10
CA LYS A 378 -22.33 1.70 12.01
C LYS A 378 -21.57 2.89 12.57
N GLY A 379 -20.47 3.26 11.92
CA GLY A 379 -19.73 4.47 12.22
C GLY A 379 -20.20 5.68 11.42
N ALA A 380 -19.47 6.78 11.57
CA ALA A 380 -19.73 8.01 10.82
C ALA A 380 -19.49 7.80 9.31
N GLU A 381 -20.37 8.37 8.48
CA GLU A 381 -20.26 8.26 7.02
C GLU A 381 -19.03 9.01 6.45
N SER A 382 -18.54 10.03 7.16
CA SER A 382 -17.45 10.91 6.76
C SER A 382 -16.13 10.56 7.44
N THR A 383 -15.73 9.30 7.42
CA THR A 383 -14.44 8.89 8.00
C THR A 383 -13.34 9.05 6.98
N ALA A 384 -12.19 9.56 7.41
CA ALA A 384 -11.03 9.70 6.55
C ALA A 384 -10.60 8.35 5.96
N LYS A 385 -10.02 8.39 4.76
CA LYS A 385 -9.47 7.20 4.13
C LYS A 385 -8.41 6.57 5.05
N GLY A 386 -8.55 5.28 5.33
CA GLY A 386 -7.68 4.57 6.27
C GLY A 386 -8.18 4.51 7.70
N GLU A 387 -9.24 5.23 8.05
CA GLU A 387 -9.88 5.12 9.35
C GLU A 387 -10.98 4.05 9.36
N ALA A 388 -11.24 3.49 10.55
CA ALA A 388 -12.32 2.55 10.80
C ALA A 388 -13.68 3.22 10.59
N LYS A 389 -14.30 3.03 9.44
CA LYS A 389 -15.56 3.68 9.06
C LYS A 389 -16.76 3.27 9.89
N GLY A 390 -16.67 2.21 10.56
CA GLY A 390 -17.83 1.71 11.25
C GLY A 390 -17.43 0.92 12.44
N LEU A 391 -16.29 1.22 12.97
CA LEU A 391 -15.79 0.41 14.01
C LEU A 391 -15.65 -1.03 13.49
N GLU A 392 -14.56 -1.28 12.84
CA GLU A 392 -14.18 -2.60 12.35
C GLU A 392 -12.96 -3.06 13.14
N ASP A 393 -12.94 -4.32 13.47
CA ASP A 393 -11.78 -4.92 14.13
C ASP A 393 -10.67 -5.14 13.10
N LEU A 394 -9.44 -4.88 13.47
CA LEU A 394 -8.27 -5.22 12.67
C LEU A 394 -8.03 -6.73 12.76
N HIS A 395 -8.02 -7.42 11.63
CA HIS A 395 -7.71 -8.84 11.53
C HIS A 395 -6.33 -9.08 10.92
N LEU A 396 -5.65 -10.13 11.39
CA LEU A 396 -4.48 -10.68 10.75
C LEU A 396 -4.90 -11.85 9.85
N ILE A 397 -4.61 -11.69 8.56
CA ILE A 397 -4.85 -12.73 7.54
C ILE A 397 -3.51 -13.26 7.06
N THR A 398 -3.44 -14.57 6.77
CA THR A 398 -2.33 -15.16 6.02
C THR A 398 -2.81 -15.96 4.83
N TYR A 399 -1.94 -16.01 3.82
CA TYR A 399 -2.13 -16.83 2.63
C TYR A 399 -0.81 -17.52 2.28
N ASP A 400 -0.82 -18.84 2.24
CA ASP A 400 0.32 -19.66 1.86
C ASP A 400 0.34 -19.85 0.33
N ILE A 401 1.32 -19.27 -0.34
CA ILE A 401 1.41 -19.26 -1.80
C ILE A 401 1.39 -20.67 -2.39
N PRO A 402 2.24 -21.63 -1.96
CA PRO A 402 2.29 -22.95 -2.58
C PRO A 402 1.01 -23.78 -2.45
N THR A 403 0.27 -23.61 -1.37
CA THR A 403 -0.93 -24.44 -1.09
C THR A 403 -2.24 -23.72 -1.35
N GLY A 404 -2.22 -22.39 -1.56
CA GLY A 404 -3.42 -21.58 -1.65
C GLY A 404 -4.22 -21.49 -0.35
N ARG A 405 -3.62 -21.80 0.79
CA ARG A 405 -4.31 -21.85 2.07
C ARG A 405 -4.46 -20.44 2.64
N TYR A 406 -5.71 -20.00 2.76
CA TYR A 406 -6.13 -18.80 3.45
C TYR A 406 -6.44 -19.10 4.92
N LEU A 407 -6.03 -18.22 5.84
CA LEU A 407 -6.38 -18.28 7.26
C LEU A 407 -6.65 -16.86 7.79
N ASP A 408 -7.75 -16.70 8.52
CA ASP A 408 -8.02 -15.55 9.37
C ASP A 408 -7.63 -15.93 10.82
N HIS A 409 -6.69 -15.21 11.40
CA HIS A 409 -6.15 -15.46 12.74
C HIS A 409 -6.89 -14.70 13.82
N GLY A 410 -7.95 -13.95 13.45
CA GLY A 410 -8.78 -13.20 14.38
C GLY A 410 -8.37 -11.74 14.52
N ALA A 411 -9.08 -11.08 15.43
CA ALA A 411 -9.01 -9.64 15.64
C ALA A 411 -7.89 -9.25 16.61
N VAL A 412 -7.26 -8.10 16.35
CA VAL A 412 -6.18 -7.51 17.16
C VAL A 412 -6.76 -6.48 18.11
N PHE A 413 -6.38 -6.57 19.40
CA PHE A 413 -6.78 -5.64 20.46
C PHE A 413 -5.58 -5.15 21.25
N TYR A 414 -5.71 -3.98 21.86
CA TYR A 414 -4.79 -3.52 22.89
C TYR A 414 -5.05 -4.24 24.23
N PRO A 415 -4.11 -4.20 25.21
CA PRO A 415 -4.28 -4.89 26.49
C PRO A 415 -5.50 -4.45 27.29
N ASP A 416 -5.95 -3.22 27.11
CA ASP A 416 -7.15 -2.65 27.74
C ASP A 416 -8.46 -3.01 27.02
N GLY A 417 -8.39 -3.80 25.94
CA GLY A 417 -9.52 -4.22 25.14
C GLY A 417 -9.95 -3.22 24.06
N GLN A 418 -9.28 -2.07 23.96
CA GLN A 418 -9.49 -1.17 22.83
C GLN A 418 -8.90 -1.76 21.54
N ARG A 419 -9.31 -1.25 20.40
CA ARG A 419 -8.88 -1.71 19.07
C ARG A 419 -8.06 -0.66 18.35
N PRO A 420 -7.13 -1.07 17.48
CA PRO A 420 -6.46 -0.14 16.58
C PRO A 420 -7.48 0.55 15.66
N LEU A 421 -7.43 1.88 15.60
CA LEU A 421 -8.36 2.68 14.79
C LEU A 421 -7.84 3.02 13.39
N TYR A 422 -6.53 2.94 13.20
CA TYR A 422 -5.88 3.24 11.93
C TYR A 422 -4.58 2.44 11.81
N VAL A 423 -4.44 1.69 10.72
CA VAL A 423 -3.25 0.89 10.42
C VAL A 423 -3.05 0.89 8.90
N ASN A 424 -1.90 1.31 8.42
CA ASN A 424 -1.58 1.37 6.99
C ASN A 424 -0.18 0.87 6.64
N SER A 425 0.39 0.01 7.48
CA SER A 425 1.74 -0.49 7.29
C SER A 425 1.90 -1.88 7.88
N ILE A 426 2.96 -2.58 7.50
CA ILE A 426 3.34 -3.86 8.10
C ILE A 426 4.83 -4.12 7.90
N ALA A 427 5.47 -4.61 8.94
CA ALA A 427 6.78 -5.26 8.88
C ALA A 427 6.72 -6.58 9.64
N ILE A 428 7.49 -7.55 9.22
CA ILE A 428 7.52 -8.89 9.82
C ILE A 428 8.94 -9.17 10.29
N GLY A 429 9.09 -9.48 11.56
CA GLY A 429 10.37 -9.91 12.13
C GLY A 429 10.76 -11.33 11.69
N ASP A 430 12.03 -11.66 11.78
CA ASP A 430 12.55 -12.99 11.41
C ASP A 430 11.90 -14.11 12.24
N ASP A 431 11.43 -13.79 13.44
CA ASP A 431 10.68 -14.70 14.31
C ASP A 431 9.18 -14.78 13.97
N GLY A 432 8.72 -14.08 12.94
CA GLY A 432 7.33 -13.99 12.54
C GLY A 432 6.50 -12.98 13.33
N THR A 433 7.08 -12.19 14.23
CA THR A 433 6.38 -11.11 14.94
C THR A 433 5.94 -10.03 13.92
N VAL A 434 4.70 -9.62 14.02
CA VAL A 434 4.13 -8.55 13.19
C VAL A 434 4.31 -7.21 13.88
N TYR A 435 4.82 -6.24 13.15
CA TYR A 435 4.96 -4.83 13.55
C TYR A 435 4.14 -3.94 12.64
N THR A 436 3.50 -2.94 13.22
CA THR A 436 2.78 -1.90 12.46
C THR A 436 2.73 -0.61 13.24
N LEU A 437 2.41 0.48 12.53
CA LEU A 437 2.19 1.79 13.13
C LEU A 437 0.68 2.00 13.22
N ALA A 438 0.18 2.19 14.44
CA ALA A 438 -1.23 2.22 14.72
C ALA A 438 -1.63 3.42 15.58
N ARG A 439 -2.87 3.88 15.39
CA ARG A 439 -3.46 4.93 16.22
C ARG A 439 -3.91 4.33 17.57
N ILE A 440 -3.40 4.91 18.63
CA ILE A 440 -3.60 4.50 20.03
C ILE A 440 -4.28 5.64 20.76
N THR A 441 -5.32 5.33 21.55
CA THR A 441 -5.99 6.32 22.41
C THR A 441 -5.69 6.00 23.87
N GLU A 442 -5.01 6.92 24.56
CA GLU A 442 -4.68 6.82 25.97
C GLU A 442 -5.12 8.10 26.70
N ASN A 443 -5.88 7.97 27.78
CA ASN A 443 -6.36 9.11 28.59
C ASN A 443 -7.06 10.20 27.77
N GLY A 444 -7.82 9.81 26.74
CA GLY A 444 -8.54 10.73 25.85
C GLY A 444 -7.67 11.47 24.84
N LYS A 445 -6.37 11.18 24.78
CA LYS A 445 -5.46 11.67 23.75
C LYS A 445 -5.16 10.56 22.73
N THR A 446 -5.14 10.91 21.48
CA THR A 446 -4.80 10.00 20.39
C THR A 446 -3.41 10.30 19.87
N ARG A 447 -2.59 9.28 19.71
CA ARG A 447 -1.28 9.32 19.09
C ARG A 447 -1.11 8.14 18.14
N THR A 448 -0.18 8.22 17.22
CA THR A 448 0.23 7.08 16.41
C THR A 448 1.59 6.59 16.89
N ASP A 449 1.76 5.29 17.05
CA ASP A 449 3.03 4.72 17.47
C ASP A 449 3.18 3.26 17.01
N LEU A 450 4.35 2.69 17.29
CA LEU A 450 4.66 1.30 17.02
C LEU A 450 3.83 0.38 17.93
N ILE A 451 3.25 -0.64 17.31
CA ILE A 451 2.71 -1.81 18.02
C ILE A 451 3.30 -3.09 17.44
N SER A 452 3.32 -4.14 18.24
CA SER A 452 3.65 -5.49 17.77
C SER A 452 2.70 -6.52 18.33
N PHE A 453 2.55 -7.62 17.62
CA PHE A 453 1.81 -8.79 18.08
C PHE A 453 2.39 -10.06 17.46
N PRO A 454 2.20 -11.25 18.11
CA PRO A 454 2.71 -12.48 17.57
C PRO A 454 2.07 -12.81 16.24
N GLY A 455 2.89 -13.15 15.25
CA GLY A 455 2.40 -13.78 14.04
C GLY A 455 2.06 -15.25 14.30
N PRO A 456 1.27 -15.88 13.43
CA PRO A 456 0.77 -17.23 13.65
C PRO A 456 1.86 -18.31 13.56
N PHE A 457 3.00 -17.97 13.03
CA PHE A 457 4.14 -18.87 12.86
C PHE A 457 5.36 -18.42 13.66
N LYS A 458 5.11 -17.73 14.78
CA LYS A 458 6.18 -17.31 15.68
C LYS A 458 6.98 -18.54 16.13
N ARG A 459 8.26 -18.56 15.82
CA ARG A 459 9.20 -19.61 16.16
C ARG A 459 9.83 -19.39 17.53
#